data_dd576aeda8210711952da95d42169779
#
_entry.id   dd576aeda8210711952da95d42169779
#
_cell.length_a   1.000
_cell.length_b   1.000
_cell.length_c   1.000
_cell.angle_alpha   90.00
_cell.angle_beta   90.00
_cell.angle_gamma   90.00
#
_symmetry.space_group_name_H-M   'P 1'
#
loop_
_entity.id
_entity.type
_entity.pdbx_description
1 polymer ?
#
loop_
_entity_poly.entity_id
_entity_poly.type
_entity_poly.pdbx_seq_one_letter_code
_entity_poly.pdbx_strand_id
1 'polypeptide(L)'
;MLNDAAWDRVFPHLAADIAAQGYVVLPAAKLKELSGREPRLMAKHDFSAARPEVLRQHGLSMLPIRRDAYLIGRFDLYQPFPEQAGPLKSMPVPGHIQSIDFENLTSEAAALTAAHLSGMLDDFLGGELVPTVSGRMSTLTLPMRVGGRDIEVDRAQMEIDAGFESAEHLVLVEAKNHISPDFNIRQLYFPFRRFSLALDKEVVPVYLVYSNGIFHFYRYAFRQPEDFRSIELVSAARYVLGESGVTDAAVREVLEHTKVHGTRVPFPQADSFARVISLLENPVPKAEMPEAFGFTPRQADYYTNAARYLGLTKLSGTRDERNLALVEALASRPVFREMVRFVVDKHCALSKAEAAGFMRAANLGLSETTLRRRSATVAAWSQWLKELLDQS
;
A
#
# COMPACT_ATOMS: atom_id res chain seq x y z
N MET A 1 14.87 -10.59 -7.48
CA MET A 1 14.18 -9.42 -8.10
C MET A 1 14.79 -9.09 -9.45
N LEU A 2 14.10 -8.33 -10.29
CA LEU A 2 14.57 -8.01 -11.67
C LEU A 2 15.93 -7.30 -11.71
N ASN A 3 16.30 -6.59 -10.64
CA ASN A 3 17.53 -5.82 -10.55
C ASN A 3 18.67 -6.49 -9.72
N ASP A 4 18.42 -7.63 -9.06
CA ASP A 4 19.42 -8.23 -8.15
C ASP A 4 20.75 -8.50 -8.84
N ALA A 5 20.76 -9.26 -9.94
CA ALA A 5 21.98 -9.58 -10.66
C ALA A 5 22.74 -8.35 -11.20
N ALA A 6 22.04 -7.25 -11.48
CA ALA A 6 22.67 -6.01 -11.91
C ALA A 6 23.33 -5.29 -10.72
N TRP A 7 22.67 -5.27 -9.57
CA TRP A 7 23.23 -4.69 -8.35
C TRP A 7 24.37 -5.52 -7.75
N ASP A 8 24.36 -6.86 -7.91
CA ASP A 8 25.49 -7.72 -7.53
C ASP A 8 26.77 -7.36 -8.30
N ARG A 9 26.64 -6.88 -9.56
CA ARG A 9 27.79 -6.36 -10.32
C ARG A 9 28.24 -4.97 -9.86
N VAL A 10 27.30 -4.12 -9.45
CA VAL A 10 27.58 -2.73 -9.03
C VAL A 10 28.19 -2.66 -7.64
N PHE A 11 27.66 -3.41 -6.68
CA PHE A 11 28.00 -3.28 -5.27
C PHE A 11 29.48 -3.45 -4.95
N PRO A 12 30.25 -4.39 -5.52
CA PRO A 12 31.70 -4.54 -5.24
C PRO A 12 32.50 -3.26 -5.52
N HIS A 13 32.08 -2.43 -6.47
CA HIS A 13 32.72 -1.15 -6.81
C HIS A 13 32.41 -0.02 -5.82
N LEU A 14 31.41 -0.20 -4.95
CA LEU A 14 30.97 0.80 -3.98
C LEU A 14 31.38 0.43 -2.54
N ALA A 15 31.66 -0.84 -2.29
CA ALA A 15 31.81 -1.39 -0.93
C ALA A 15 32.93 -0.70 -0.12
N ALA A 16 34.07 -0.39 -0.75
CA ALA A 16 35.20 0.27 -0.09
C ALA A 16 34.83 1.70 0.36
N ASP A 17 34.23 2.49 -0.51
CA ASP A 17 33.82 3.88 -0.22
C ASP A 17 32.73 3.91 0.87
N ILE A 18 31.76 3.01 0.78
CA ILE A 18 30.69 2.88 1.79
C ILE A 18 31.27 2.47 3.14
N ALA A 19 32.25 1.56 3.17
CA ALA A 19 32.91 1.17 4.40
C ALA A 19 33.69 2.32 5.04
N ALA A 20 34.37 3.13 4.24
CA ALA A 20 35.21 4.24 4.69
C ALA A 20 34.38 5.48 5.13
N GLN A 21 33.35 5.85 4.37
CA GLN A 21 32.63 7.12 4.53
C GLN A 21 31.17 6.94 5.02
N GLY A 22 30.65 5.69 4.99
CA GLY A 22 29.26 5.37 5.30
C GLY A 22 28.29 5.59 4.15
N TYR A 23 28.74 6.19 3.04
CA TYR A 23 27.94 6.46 1.84
C TYR A 23 28.83 6.66 0.62
N VAL A 24 28.20 6.67 -0.56
CA VAL A 24 28.83 7.02 -1.83
C VAL A 24 27.86 7.80 -2.70
N VAL A 25 28.36 8.77 -3.48
CA VAL A 25 27.61 9.42 -4.56
C VAL A 25 27.95 8.72 -5.86
N LEU A 26 26.96 8.06 -6.47
CA LEU A 26 27.12 7.28 -7.70
C LEU A 26 26.50 8.04 -8.89
N PRO A 27 27.33 8.46 -9.87
CA PRO A 27 26.82 9.04 -11.11
C PRO A 27 25.96 8.04 -11.90
N ALA A 28 24.88 8.50 -12.52
CA ALA A 28 23.98 7.68 -13.33
C ALA A 28 24.72 6.99 -14.50
N ALA A 29 25.65 7.70 -15.15
CA ALA A 29 26.47 7.12 -16.19
C ALA A 29 27.30 5.92 -15.70
N LYS A 30 27.89 6.04 -14.50
CA LYS A 30 28.66 4.94 -13.89
C LYS A 30 27.76 3.78 -13.46
N LEU A 31 26.59 4.08 -12.92
CA LEU A 31 25.59 3.05 -12.62
C LEU A 31 25.16 2.28 -13.88
N LYS A 32 24.94 2.98 -15.00
CA LYS A 32 24.61 2.36 -16.29
C LYS A 32 25.76 1.50 -16.82
N GLU A 33 27.00 2.01 -16.77
CA GLU A 33 28.22 1.28 -17.17
C GLU A 33 28.36 -0.05 -16.40
N LEU A 34 28.27 0.00 -15.07
CA LEU A 34 28.47 -1.17 -14.21
C LEU A 34 27.30 -2.16 -14.27
N SER A 35 26.07 -1.66 -14.34
CA SER A 35 24.87 -2.50 -14.30
C SER A 35 24.44 -3.03 -15.67
N GLY A 36 24.77 -2.30 -16.75
CA GLY A 36 24.23 -2.55 -18.09
C GLY A 36 22.74 -2.21 -18.23
N ARG A 37 22.16 -1.45 -17.29
CA ARG A 37 20.71 -1.12 -17.26
C ARG A 37 20.49 0.38 -17.10
N GLU A 38 19.25 0.81 -17.45
CA GLU A 38 18.86 2.22 -17.27
C GLU A 38 18.82 2.60 -15.79
N PRO A 39 19.53 3.67 -15.39
CA PRO A 39 19.68 4.06 -13.99
C PRO A 39 18.38 4.30 -13.24
N ARG A 40 17.36 4.88 -13.91
CA ARG A 40 16.04 5.11 -13.31
C ARG A 40 15.32 3.81 -12.91
N LEU A 41 15.52 2.73 -13.67
CA LEU A 41 14.96 1.41 -13.35
C LEU A 41 15.72 0.75 -12.19
N MET A 42 17.03 1.05 -12.08
CA MET A 42 17.88 0.59 -10.98
C MET A 42 17.58 1.33 -9.67
N ALA A 43 17.01 2.54 -9.74
CA ALA A 43 16.75 3.44 -8.60
C ALA A 43 15.28 3.46 -8.16
N LYS A 44 14.38 2.71 -8.82
CA LYS A 44 12.96 2.66 -8.44
C LYS A 44 12.76 1.74 -7.24
N HIS A 45 12.94 2.30 -6.04
CA HIS A 45 12.76 1.61 -4.76
C HIS A 45 11.67 2.34 -3.95
N ASP A 46 10.41 2.22 -4.39
CA ASP A 46 9.28 2.92 -3.76
C ASP A 46 8.89 2.27 -2.42
N PHE A 47 9.30 1.00 -2.19
CA PHE A 47 9.07 0.25 -0.97
C PHE A 47 10.37 -0.34 -0.43
N SER A 48 10.47 -0.57 0.86
CA SER A 48 11.67 -1.14 1.48
C SER A 48 12.02 -2.51 0.91
N ALA A 49 11.01 -3.34 0.61
CA ALA A 49 11.19 -4.67 0.03
C ALA A 49 11.56 -4.64 -1.47
N ALA A 50 11.34 -3.52 -2.18
CA ALA A 50 11.73 -3.35 -3.58
C ALA A 50 13.25 -3.13 -3.75
N ARG A 51 13.98 -2.86 -2.67
CA ARG A 51 15.44 -2.76 -2.72
C ARG A 51 16.05 -4.10 -3.11
N PRO A 52 17.05 -4.11 -4.00
CA PRO A 52 17.84 -5.30 -4.34
C PRO A 52 18.39 -6.01 -3.10
N GLU A 53 18.53 -7.33 -3.19
CA GLU A 53 18.93 -8.17 -2.06
C GLU A 53 20.26 -7.71 -1.44
N VAL A 54 21.27 -7.41 -2.27
CA VAL A 54 22.57 -6.95 -1.79
C VAL A 54 22.49 -5.63 -1.00
N LEU A 55 21.61 -4.69 -1.42
CA LEU A 55 21.41 -3.44 -0.68
C LEU A 55 20.71 -3.70 0.65
N ARG A 56 19.72 -4.61 0.69
CA ARG A 56 19.01 -4.99 1.92
C ARG A 56 19.92 -5.67 2.92
N GLN A 57 20.76 -6.62 2.47
CA GLN A 57 21.72 -7.34 3.31
C GLN A 57 22.73 -6.42 3.99
N HIS A 58 23.14 -5.35 3.31
CA HIS A 58 24.07 -4.35 3.83
C HIS A 58 23.40 -3.15 4.52
N GLY A 59 22.06 -3.16 4.63
CA GLY A 59 21.30 -2.06 5.24
C GLY A 59 21.35 -0.75 4.43
N LEU A 60 21.54 -0.85 3.11
CA LEU A 60 21.71 0.30 2.23
C LEU A 60 20.38 0.75 1.60
N SER A 61 20.29 2.03 1.38
CA SER A 61 19.20 2.67 0.64
C SER A 61 19.80 3.62 -0.40
N MET A 62 18.99 3.97 -1.40
CA MET A 62 19.38 4.83 -2.51
C MET A 62 18.42 6.00 -2.64
N LEU A 63 18.97 7.21 -2.69
CA LEU A 63 18.24 8.46 -2.85
C LEU A 63 18.73 9.21 -4.09
N PRO A 64 17.87 9.57 -5.07
CA PRO A 64 18.26 10.45 -6.15
C PRO A 64 18.51 11.87 -5.59
N ILE A 65 19.70 12.39 -5.81
CA ILE A 65 20.09 13.75 -5.38
C ILE A 65 20.25 14.71 -6.55
N ARG A 66 20.41 14.19 -7.76
CA ARG A 66 20.38 14.92 -9.04
C ARG A 66 19.77 14.03 -10.12
N ARG A 67 19.46 14.62 -11.29
CA ARG A 67 19.05 13.83 -12.47
C ARG A 67 20.08 12.78 -12.88
N ASP A 68 21.34 13.04 -12.62
CA ASP A 68 22.50 12.26 -13.02
C ASP A 68 23.28 11.64 -11.85
N ALA A 69 22.76 11.69 -10.61
CA ALA A 69 23.49 11.16 -9.46
C ALA A 69 22.56 10.67 -8.34
N TYR A 70 23.03 9.64 -7.66
CA TYR A 70 22.38 8.97 -6.55
C TYR A 70 23.27 8.91 -5.33
N LEU A 71 22.71 9.17 -4.16
CA LEU A 71 23.34 8.94 -2.87
C LEU A 71 22.98 7.53 -2.40
N ILE A 72 23.97 6.71 -2.08
CA ILE A 72 23.80 5.34 -1.58
C ILE A 72 24.47 5.23 -0.22
N GLY A 73 23.76 4.77 0.79
CA GLY A 73 24.29 4.65 2.13
C GLY A 73 23.30 4.01 3.10
N ARG A 74 23.67 3.96 4.38
CA ARG A 74 22.79 3.45 5.45
C ARG A 74 21.83 4.54 5.90
N PHE A 75 20.76 4.74 5.12
CA PHE A 75 19.72 5.73 5.37
C PHE A 75 18.39 5.05 5.60
N ASP A 76 17.63 5.53 6.58
CA ASP A 76 16.25 5.15 6.82
C ASP A 76 15.34 6.02 5.94
N LEU A 77 14.96 5.49 4.77
CA LEU A 77 14.19 6.20 3.77
C LEU A 77 12.72 5.77 3.71
N TYR A 78 12.27 4.84 4.57
CA TYR A 78 10.95 4.23 4.46
C TYR A 78 10.12 4.48 5.70
N GLN A 79 8.84 4.80 5.46
CA GLN A 79 7.84 4.98 6.50
C GLN A 79 6.82 3.84 6.42
N PRO A 80 6.64 3.02 7.48
CA PRO A 80 5.58 2.05 7.53
C PRO A 80 4.22 2.74 7.61
N PHE A 81 3.19 2.16 6.96
CA PHE A 81 1.82 2.58 7.18
C PHE A 81 1.36 2.16 8.57
N PRO A 82 0.59 3.01 9.27
CA PRO A 82 -0.01 2.64 10.55
C PRO A 82 -1.09 1.57 10.35
N GLU A 83 -1.34 0.80 11.39
CA GLU A 83 -2.57 0.01 11.47
C GLU A 83 -3.76 0.97 11.50
N GLN A 84 -4.75 0.71 10.64
CA GLN A 84 -5.91 1.59 10.56
C GLN A 84 -6.90 1.29 11.68
N ALA A 85 -7.21 2.32 12.42
CA ALA A 85 -8.29 2.33 13.39
C ALA A 85 -9.36 3.35 12.95
N GLY A 86 -10.60 3.13 13.36
CA GLY A 86 -11.70 4.06 13.18
C GLY A 86 -12.73 3.63 12.13
N PRO A 87 -13.91 4.21 12.18
CA PRO A 87 -15.02 3.86 11.30
C PRO A 87 -14.72 4.24 9.86
N LEU A 88 -15.36 3.53 8.95
CA LEU A 88 -15.40 3.85 7.54
C LEU A 88 -16.54 4.87 7.31
N LYS A 89 -16.21 5.98 6.64
CA LYS A 89 -17.21 7.02 6.27
C LYS A 89 -17.74 6.76 4.87
N SER A 90 -19.07 6.77 4.70
CA SER A 90 -19.69 6.76 3.38
C SER A 90 -19.79 8.19 2.84
N MET A 91 -19.42 8.36 1.57
CA MET A 91 -19.53 9.63 0.84
C MET A 91 -20.44 9.46 -0.38
N PRO A 92 -21.19 10.49 -0.75
CA PRO A 92 -22.12 10.39 -1.87
C PRO A 92 -21.37 10.19 -3.20
N VAL A 93 -21.96 9.37 -4.07
CA VAL A 93 -21.50 9.26 -5.46
C VAL A 93 -22.00 10.49 -6.23
N PRO A 94 -21.13 11.24 -6.94
CA PRO A 94 -21.56 12.40 -7.74
C PRO A 94 -22.37 11.95 -8.96
N GLY A 95 -23.69 11.80 -8.82
CA GLY A 95 -24.58 11.20 -9.82
C GLY A 95 -24.71 11.94 -11.16
N HIS A 96 -24.21 13.18 -11.26
CA HIS A 96 -24.16 13.96 -12.49
C HIS A 96 -22.90 13.70 -13.33
N ILE A 97 -21.88 13.03 -12.78
CA ILE A 97 -20.64 12.67 -13.47
C ILE A 97 -20.82 11.33 -14.17
N GLN A 98 -20.69 11.30 -15.48
CA GLN A 98 -20.88 10.10 -16.31
C GLN A 98 -19.58 9.58 -16.96
N SER A 99 -18.51 10.36 -16.89
CA SER A 99 -17.22 10.01 -17.50
C SER A 99 -16.33 9.15 -16.61
N ILE A 100 -16.73 8.91 -15.36
CA ILE A 100 -16.00 8.10 -14.38
C ILE A 100 -16.92 6.96 -13.94
N ASP A 101 -16.40 5.74 -14.05
CA ASP A 101 -17.02 4.56 -13.44
C ASP A 101 -16.61 4.48 -11.96
N PHE A 102 -17.44 5.03 -11.07
CA PHE A 102 -17.20 5.06 -9.62
C PHE A 102 -17.24 3.67 -8.98
N GLU A 103 -17.85 2.70 -9.62
CA GLU A 103 -17.91 1.32 -9.14
C GLU A 103 -16.61 0.54 -9.44
N ASN A 104 -15.84 1.00 -10.43
CA ASN A 104 -14.66 0.29 -10.92
C ASN A 104 -13.49 1.23 -11.25
N LEU A 105 -12.94 1.88 -10.23
CA LEU A 105 -11.78 2.76 -10.37
C LEU A 105 -10.51 1.92 -10.56
N THR A 106 -9.91 2.00 -11.74
CA THR A 106 -8.78 1.15 -12.15
C THR A 106 -7.41 1.82 -12.12
N SER A 107 -7.35 3.11 -11.79
CA SER A 107 -6.09 3.86 -11.75
C SER A 107 -6.01 4.82 -10.56
N GLU A 108 -4.79 5.18 -10.17
CA GLU A 108 -4.50 6.18 -9.14
C GLU A 108 -5.15 7.53 -9.48
N ALA A 109 -5.06 7.95 -10.75
CA ALA A 109 -5.68 9.19 -11.22
C ALA A 109 -7.22 9.17 -11.12
N ALA A 110 -7.87 8.04 -11.46
CA ALA A 110 -9.31 7.89 -11.31
C ALA A 110 -9.74 7.92 -9.84
N ALA A 111 -8.99 7.25 -8.95
CA ALA A 111 -9.25 7.28 -7.51
C ALA A 111 -9.10 8.69 -6.92
N LEU A 112 -8.04 9.43 -7.29
CA LEU A 112 -7.84 10.82 -6.88
C LEU A 112 -8.98 11.73 -7.34
N THR A 113 -9.39 11.59 -8.60
CA THR A 113 -10.49 12.39 -9.16
C THR A 113 -11.81 12.05 -8.44
N ALA A 114 -12.09 10.77 -8.21
CA ALA A 114 -13.28 10.34 -7.48
C ALA A 114 -13.30 10.87 -6.04
N ALA A 115 -12.15 10.80 -5.34
CA ALA A 115 -12.01 11.32 -3.99
C ALA A 115 -12.27 12.84 -3.90
N HIS A 116 -11.79 13.60 -4.87
CA HIS A 116 -12.05 15.03 -4.94
C HIS A 116 -13.52 15.33 -5.24
N LEU A 117 -14.07 14.73 -6.29
CA LEU A 117 -15.45 14.99 -6.74
C LEU A 117 -16.51 14.57 -5.71
N SER A 118 -16.22 13.59 -4.85
CA SER A 118 -17.11 13.16 -3.77
C SER A 118 -16.96 13.96 -2.48
N GLY A 119 -16.05 14.93 -2.42
CA GLY A 119 -15.79 15.75 -1.24
C GLY A 119 -14.98 15.07 -0.12
N MET A 120 -14.38 13.91 -0.38
CA MET A 120 -13.56 13.20 0.64
C MET A 120 -12.36 14.02 1.09
N LEU A 121 -11.69 14.70 0.16
CA LEU A 121 -10.54 15.56 0.49
C LEU A 121 -10.96 16.76 1.35
N ASP A 122 -12.11 17.36 1.04
CA ASP A 122 -12.67 18.50 1.79
C ASP A 122 -13.07 18.10 3.21
N ASP A 123 -13.72 16.92 3.36
CA ASP A 123 -14.04 16.36 4.68
C ASP A 123 -12.82 16.01 5.50
N PHE A 124 -11.79 15.44 4.86
CA PHE A 124 -10.57 15.00 5.56
C PHE A 124 -9.69 16.15 6.03
N LEU A 125 -9.63 17.25 5.28
CA LEU A 125 -8.73 18.38 5.51
C LEU A 125 -9.43 19.62 6.07
N GLY A 126 -10.76 19.65 6.04
CA GLY A 126 -11.56 20.67 6.69
C GLY A 126 -11.73 21.96 5.88
N GLY A 127 -11.96 21.87 4.56
CA GLY A 127 -12.23 23.03 3.72
C GLY A 127 -12.29 22.71 2.23
N GLU A 128 -12.88 23.61 1.45
CA GLU A 128 -12.94 23.46 -0.01
C GLU A 128 -11.56 23.53 -0.64
N LEU A 129 -11.26 22.56 -1.49
CA LEU A 129 -9.97 22.37 -2.16
C LEU A 129 -10.12 22.41 -3.67
N VAL A 130 -9.29 23.23 -4.34
CA VAL A 130 -9.27 23.39 -5.80
C VAL A 130 -8.06 22.69 -6.37
N PRO A 131 -8.18 21.87 -7.43
CA PRO A 131 -7.04 21.24 -8.09
C PRO A 131 -6.08 22.29 -8.66
N THR A 132 -4.76 22.12 -8.44
CA THR A 132 -3.76 23.10 -8.89
C THR A 132 -2.57 22.46 -9.61
N VAL A 133 -1.74 21.68 -8.93
CA VAL A 133 -0.48 21.18 -9.48
C VAL A 133 -0.49 19.66 -9.61
N SER A 134 0.05 19.14 -10.72
CA SER A 134 0.27 17.70 -10.91
C SER A 134 1.39 17.47 -11.92
N GLY A 135 1.88 16.23 -12.00
CA GLY A 135 2.83 15.78 -13.01
C GLY A 135 4.29 15.92 -12.60
N ARG A 136 5.15 15.74 -13.60
CA ARG A 136 6.60 15.70 -13.41
C ARG A 136 7.20 17.08 -13.35
N MET A 137 8.07 17.28 -12.35
CA MET A 137 8.80 18.53 -12.19
C MET A 137 10.17 18.30 -11.52
N SER A 138 10.91 19.39 -11.34
CA SER A 138 12.21 19.40 -10.68
C SER A 138 12.08 19.81 -9.23
N THR A 139 12.91 19.24 -8.35
CA THR A 139 12.99 19.67 -6.94
C THR A 139 13.52 21.09 -6.74
N LEU A 140 14.17 21.71 -7.75
CA LEU A 140 15.08 22.83 -7.55
C LEU A 140 16.23 22.45 -6.64
N THR A 141 16.90 23.41 -6.01
CA THR A 141 17.98 23.16 -5.03
C THR A 141 17.36 23.08 -3.63
N LEU A 142 17.45 21.92 -2.99
CA LEU A 142 16.87 21.65 -1.67
C LEU A 142 17.96 21.24 -0.68
N PRO A 143 18.32 22.09 0.28
CA PRO A 143 19.13 21.66 1.42
C PRO A 143 18.29 20.77 2.34
N MET A 144 18.84 19.63 2.76
CA MET A 144 18.18 18.67 3.63
C MET A 144 19.18 17.88 4.47
N ARG A 145 18.67 17.29 5.56
CA ARG A 145 19.42 16.36 6.39
C ARG A 145 18.87 14.95 6.25
N VAL A 146 19.75 13.98 5.96
CA VAL A 146 19.40 12.56 5.90
C VAL A 146 20.47 11.73 6.62
N GLY A 147 20.02 10.87 7.55
CA GLY A 147 20.93 10.05 8.35
C GLY A 147 21.97 10.87 9.14
N GLY A 148 21.57 12.04 9.63
CA GLY A 148 22.44 12.96 10.38
C GLY A 148 23.44 13.74 9.52
N ARG A 149 23.34 13.70 8.19
CA ARG A 149 24.24 14.38 7.24
C ARG A 149 23.48 15.47 6.48
N ASP A 150 24.08 16.63 6.39
CA ASP A 150 23.58 17.69 5.53
C ASP A 150 23.96 17.38 4.09
N ILE A 151 22.97 17.32 3.21
CA ILE A 151 23.12 17.09 1.77
C ILE A 151 22.33 18.12 1.00
N GLU A 152 22.71 18.31 -0.26
CA GLU A 152 21.98 19.15 -1.20
C GLU A 152 21.42 18.27 -2.32
N VAL A 153 20.10 18.35 -2.52
CA VAL A 153 19.41 17.78 -3.67
C VAL A 153 19.27 18.89 -4.70
N ASP A 154 19.85 18.71 -5.88
CA ASP A 154 19.80 19.74 -6.93
C ASP A 154 19.12 19.21 -8.19
N ARG A 155 17.96 19.77 -8.51
CA ARG A 155 17.19 19.47 -9.72
C ARG A 155 16.93 17.99 -9.96
N ALA A 156 16.75 17.22 -8.88
CA ALA A 156 16.28 15.85 -8.97
C ALA A 156 14.87 15.81 -9.56
N GLN A 157 14.54 14.78 -10.28
CA GLN A 157 13.19 14.59 -10.81
C GLN A 157 12.26 14.13 -9.67
N MET A 158 11.08 14.76 -9.59
CA MET A 158 9.97 14.32 -8.76
C MET A 158 8.67 14.29 -9.56
N GLU A 159 7.67 13.62 -9.05
CA GLU A 159 6.32 13.55 -9.61
C GLU A 159 5.32 13.88 -8.49
N ILE A 160 4.24 14.54 -8.83
CA ILE A 160 3.13 14.85 -7.94
C ILE A 160 1.89 14.30 -8.62
N ASP A 161 1.20 13.35 -7.97
CA ASP A 161 0.01 12.74 -8.55
C ASP A 161 -1.15 13.74 -8.57
N ALA A 162 -1.35 14.49 -7.47
CA ALA A 162 -2.25 15.64 -7.46
C ALA A 162 -1.86 16.65 -6.37
N GLY A 163 -2.12 17.92 -6.65
CA GLY A 163 -2.07 19.03 -5.70
C GLY A 163 -3.39 19.77 -5.67
N PHE A 164 -3.83 20.13 -4.47
CA PHE A 164 -5.06 20.88 -4.21
C PHE A 164 -4.75 22.07 -3.33
N GLU A 165 -5.49 23.16 -3.48
CA GLU A 165 -5.19 24.37 -2.77
C GLU A 165 -6.44 25.01 -2.17
N SER A 166 -6.33 25.48 -0.93
CA SER A 166 -7.28 26.38 -0.27
C SER A 166 -6.62 27.74 -0.03
N ALA A 167 -7.28 28.63 0.72
CA ALA A 167 -6.70 29.90 1.12
C ALA A 167 -5.44 29.72 1.99
N GLU A 168 -5.43 28.71 2.88
CA GLU A 168 -4.37 28.49 3.88
C GLU A 168 -3.38 27.41 3.51
N HIS A 169 -3.79 26.41 2.70
CA HIS A 169 -3.03 25.18 2.49
C HIS A 169 -2.74 24.89 1.01
N LEU A 170 -1.57 24.33 0.73
CA LEU A 170 -1.30 23.54 -0.46
C LEU A 170 -1.21 22.06 -0.03
N VAL A 171 -2.15 21.25 -0.46
CA VAL A 171 -2.20 19.80 -0.21
C VAL A 171 -1.53 19.07 -1.36
N LEU A 172 -0.52 18.24 -1.08
CA LEU A 172 0.19 17.45 -2.07
C LEU A 172 -0.09 15.98 -1.82
N VAL A 173 -0.69 15.31 -2.79
CA VAL A 173 -1.14 13.91 -2.67
C VAL A 173 -0.26 13.00 -3.52
N GLU A 174 0.28 11.98 -2.88
CA GLU A 174 0.81 10.75 -3.53
C GLU A 174 -0.25 9.67 -3.42
N ALA A 175 -0.54 8.97 -4.50
CA ALA A 175 -1.59 7.95 -4.55
C ALA A 175 -1.04 6.59 -4.96
N LYS A 176 -1.63 5.52 -4.41
CA LYS A 176 -1.41 4.13 -4.85
C LYS A 176 -2.71 3.36 -4.87
N ASN A 177 -2.86 2.51 -5.88
CA ASN A 177 -4.03 1.63 -6.03
C ASN A 177 -3.80 0.22 -5.46
N HIS A 178 -2.92 0.10 -4.47
CA HIS A 178 -2.63 -1.16 -3.79
C HIS A 178 -2.13 -0.92 -2.37
N ILE A 179 -2.32 -1.91 -1.49
CA ILE A 179 -1.88 -1.84 -0.09
C ILE A 179 -0.48 -2.40 0.05
N SER A 180 0.48 -1.53 0.35
CA SER A 180 1.88 -1.87 0.67
C SER A 180 2.16 -1.82 2.17
N PRO A 181 3.25 -2.45 2.67
CA PRO A 181 3.65 -2.35 4.07
C PRO A 181 4.21 -0.98 4.46
N ASP A 182 4.91 -0.33 3.54
CA ASP A 182 5.60 0.94 3.73
C ASP A 182 5.68 1.73 2.42
N PHE A 183 6.24 2.92 2.48
CA PHE A 183 6.52 3.75 1.31
C PHE A 183 7.84 4.52 1.49
N ASN A 184 8.45 4.96 0.38
CA ASN A 184 9.62 5.80 0.41
C ASN A 184 9.22 7.25 0.74
N ILE A 185 9.73 7.78 1.84
CA ILE A 185 9.45 9.13 2.35
C ILE A 185 9.69 10.21 1.29
N ARG A 186 10.63 9.99 0.36
CA ARG A 186 10.94 10.89 -0.76
C ARG A 186 9.71 11.30 -1.57
N GLN A 187 8.72 10.42 -1.71
CA GLN A 187 7.50 10.68 -2.48
C GLN A 187 6.70 11.85 -1.89
N LEU A 188 6.69 11.98 -0.57
CA LEU A 188 6.07 13.13 0.12
C LEU A 188 7.06 14.26 0.39
N TYR A 189 8.32 13.95 0.73
CA TYR A 189 9.29 14.92 1.18
C TYR A 189 9.75 15.90 0.09
N PHE A 190 10.05 15.43 -1.12
CA PHE A 190 10.53 16.30 -2.18
C PHE A 190 9.48 17.32 -2.63
N PRO A 191 8.23 16.93 -2.89
CA PRO A 191 7.15 17.87 -3.14
C PRO A 191 6.95 18.85 -1.97
N PHE A 192 6.86 18.34 -0.74
CA PHE A 192 6.73 19.15 0.47
C PHE A 192 7.83 20.22 0.55
N ARG A 193 9.10 19.81 0.49
CA ARG A 193 10.24 20.72 0.65
C ARG A 193 10.30 21.79 -0.43
N ARG A 194 10.05 21.37 -1.70
CA ARG A 194 10.03 22.31 -2.82
C ARG A 194 9.04 23.45 -2.60
N PHE A 195 7.82 23.12 -2.22
CA PHE A 195 6.76 24.11 -2.07
C PHE A 195 6.85 24.87 -0.75
N SER A 196 7.28 24.26 0.34
CA SER A 196 7.52 24.95 1.62
C SER A 196 8.61 26.02 1.54
N LEU A 197 9.54 25.93 0.58
CA LEU A 197 10.54 26.96 0.33
C LEU A 197 10.05 28.09 -0.59
N ALA A 198 8.94 27.89 -1.29
CA ALA A 198 8.45 28.78 -2.32
C ALA A 198 7.15 29.51 -1.95
N LEU A 199 6.41 29.00 -0.98
CA LEU A 199 5.08 29.49 -0.63
C LEU A 199 5.01 29.91 0.85
N ASP A 200 4.16 30.89 1.13
CA ASP A 200 3.82 31.31 2.49
C ASP A 200 2.71 30.45 3.13
N LYS A 201 2.05 29.58 2.33
CA LYS A 201 1.00 28.65 2.79
C LYS A 201 1.58 27.41 3.45
N GLU A 202 0.83 26.81 4.37
CA GLU A 202 1.16 25.49 4.90
C GLU A 202 1.09 24.45 3.78
N VAL A 203 2.16 23.67 3.61
CA VAL A 203 2.21 22.55 2.67
C VAL A 203 1.88 21.27 3.42
N VAL A 204 0.81 20.60 3.01
CA VAL A 204 0.24 19.42 3.67
C VAL A 204 0.49 18.16 2.82
N PRO A 205 1.44 17.28 3.21
CA PRO A 205 1.64 16.02 2.53
C PRO A 205 0.54 15.01 2.90
N VAL A 206 -0.08 14.41 1.90
CA VAL A 206 -1.09 13.36 2.05
C VAL A 206 -0.71 12.14 1.23
N TYR A 207 -0.87 10.96 1.81
CA TYR A 207 -0.78 9.71 1.08
C TYR A 207 -2.16 9.10 0.96
N LEU A 208 -2.58 8.75 -0.26
CA LEU A 208 -3.82 8.07 -0.56
C LEU A 208 -3.54 6.64 -1.00
N VAL A 209 -4.18 5.66 -0.37
CA VAL A 209 -4.20 4.27 -0.84
C VAL A 209 -5.63 3.89 -1.19
N TYR A 210 -5.85 3.45 -2.42
CA TYR A 210 -7.15 2.95 -2.87
C TYR A 210 -7.07 1.45 -3.13
N SER A 211 -7.95 0.67 -2.49
CA SER A 211 -8.10 -0.77 -2.76
C SER A 211 -9.47 -1.25 -2.30
N ASN A 212 -10.09 -2.12 -3.07
CA ASN A 212 -11.41 -2.70 -2.82
C ASN A 212 -12.52 -1.66 -2.55
N GLY A 213 -12.49 -0.55 -3.27
CA GLY A 213 -13.46 0.54 -3.09
C GLY A 213 -13.25 1.39 -1.84
N ILE A 214 -12.20 1.13 -1.07
CA ILE A 214 -11.86 1.89 0.14
C ILE A 214 -10.73 2.87 -0.15
N PHE A 215 -10.94 4.13 0.20
CA PHE A 215 -9.97 5.21 0.14
C PHE A 215 -9.37 5.38 1.53
N HIS A 216 -8.07 5.19 1.67
CA HIS A 216 -7.32 5.33 2.91
C HIS A 216 -6.46 6.58 2.82
N PHE A 217 -6.79 7.60 3.58
CA PHE A 217 -6.05 8.85 3.64
C PHE A 217 -5.13 8.89 4.85
N TYR A 218 -3.91 9.38 4.64
CA TYR A 218 -2.91 9.58 5.67
C TYR A 218 -2.33 10.98 5.51
N ARG A 219 -2.59 11.88 6.46
CA ARG A 219 -1.95 13.19 6.54
C ARG A 219 -0.67 13.07 7.34
N TYR A 220 0.43 13.51 6.76
CA TYR A 220 1.72 13.57 7.41
C TYR A 220 2.18 15.02 7.64
N ALA A 221 3.16 15.22 8.54
CA ALA A 221 3.89 16.45 8.71
C ALA A 221 5.37 16.15 8.88
N PHE A 222 6.23 17.06 8.43
CA PHE A 222 7.65 17.06 8.72
C PHE A 222 7.92 18.07 9.82
N ARG A 223 8.14 17.61 11.07
CA ARG A 223 8.27 18.46 12.24
C ARG A 223 9.53 19.35 12.20
N GLN A 224 10.55 18.89 11.54
CA GLN A 224 11.76 19.62 11.19
C GLN A 224 11.90 19.59 9.67
N PRO A 225 11.49 20.66 8.97
CA PRO A 225 11.40 20.63 7.49
C PRO A 225 12.70 20.27 6.78
N GLU A 226 13.87 20.56 7.38
CA GLU A 226 15.18 20.15 6.85
C GLU A 226 15.51 18.69 7.09
N ASP A 227 14.90 18.03 8.09
CA ASP A 227 15.19 16.65 8.42
C ASP A 227 14.24 15.70 7.69
N PHE A 228 14.81 14.94 6.75
CA PHE A 228 14.07 13.95 5.96
C PHE A 228 13.31 12.92 6.82
N ARG A 229 13.82 12.57 7.99
CA ARG A 229 13.22 11.53 8.85
C ARG A 229 12.26 12.11 9.90
N SER A 230 12.05 13.39 9.94
CA SER A 230 11.11 14.06 10.87
C SER A 230 9.62 13.85 10.53
N ILE A 231 9.33 12.93 9.61
CA ILE A 231 7.96 12.61 9.19
C ILE A 231 7.15 11.99 10.34
N GLU A 232 5.95 12.53 10.58
CA GLU A 232 5.00 12.03 11.57
C GLU A 232 3.61 11.93 10.97
N LEU A 233 2.84 10.90 11.33
CA LEU A 233 1.42 10.81 11.01
C LEU A 233 0.63 11.80 11.87
N VAL A 234 -0.14 12.68 11.24
CA VAL A 234 -1.01 13.65 11.90
C VAL A 234 -2.42 13.11 12.07
N SER A 235 -3.00 12.55 10.99
CA SER A 235 -4.33 11.97 10.99
C SER A 235 -4.48 10.92 9.90
N ALA A 236 -5.46 10.04 10.08
CA ALA A 236 -5.85 9.07 9.07
C ALA A 236 -7.37 8.95 9.02
N ALA A 237 -7.93 8.68 7.84
CA ALA A 237 -9.35 8.43 7.64
C ALA A 237 -9.57 7.39 6.54
N ARG A 238 -10.73 6.73 6.58
CA ARG A 238 -11.15 5.79 5.55
C ARG A 238 -12.51 6.23 5.00
N TYR A 239 -12.65 6.12 3.67
CA TYR A 239 -13.89 6.46 2.99
C TYR A 239 -14.29 5.39 1.98
N VAL A 240 -15.60 5.30 1.72
CA VAL A 240 -16.20 4.55 0.61
C VAL A 240 -17.17 5.45 -0.14
N LEU A 241 -17.42 5.12 -1.40
CA LEU A 241 -18.48 5.73 -2.20
C LEU A 241 -19.77 4.92 -2.04
N GLY A 242 -20.85 5.59 -1.63
CA GLY A 242 -22.15 4.96 -1.43
C GLY A 242 -22.16 3.97 -0.25
N GLU A 243 -23.29 3.29 -0.09
CA GLU A 243 -23.46 2.20 0.86
C GLU A 243 -23.07 0.86 0.21
N SER A 244 -22.80 -0.16 1.02
CA SER A 244 -22.57 -1.52 0.52
C SER A 244 -23.91 -2.24 0.31
N GLY A 245 -24.07 -2.86 -0.85
CA GLY A 245 -25.18 -3.78 -1.10
C GLY A 245 -24.97 -5.19 -0.53
N VAL A 246 -23.83 -5.45 0.12
CA VAL A 246 -23.52 -6.75 0.71
C VAL A 246 -24.12 -6.84 2.10
N THR A 247 -25.39 -7.23 2.16
CA THR A 247 -26.17 -7.38 3.39
C THR A 247 -26.00 -8.78 4.01
N ASP A 248 -26.41 -8.94 5.28
CA ASP A 248 -26.52 -10.25 5.94
C ASP A 248 -27.35 -11.25 5.13
N ALA A 249 -28.45 -10.79 4.52
CA ALA A 249 -29.31 -11.63 3.68
C ALA A 249 -28.56 -12.15 2.45
N ALA A 250 -27.80 -11.29 1.76
CA ALA A 250 -26.99 -11.68 0.61
C ALA A 250 -25.91 -12.69 1.00
N VAL A 251 -25.25 -12.49 2.16
CA VAL A 251 -24.24 -13.44 2.65
C VAL A 251 -24.84 -14.78 3.05
N ARG A 252 -26.05 -14.80 3.65
CA ARG A 252 -26.77 -16.05 3.95
C ARG A 252 -27.15 -16.79 2.68
N GLU A 253 -27.61 -16.10 1.66
CA GLU A 253 -27.90 -16.69 0.35
C GLU A 253 -26.64 -17.34 -0.26
N VAL A 254 -25.51 -16.66 -0.22
CA VAL A 254 -24.20 -17.25 -0.63
C VAL A 254 -23.88 -18.49 0.17
N LEU A 255 -24.08 -18.49 1.50
CA LEU A 255 -23.85 -19.66 2.35
C LEU A 255 -24.74 -20.85 1.98
N GLU A 256 -26.00 -20.62 1.59
CA GLU A 256 -26.95 -21.66 1.21
C GLU A 256 -26.57 -22.32 -0.12
N HIS A 257 -26.16 -21.53 -1.11
CA HIS A 257 -25.92 -22.03 -2.47
C HIS A 257 -24.48 -22.48 -2.71
N THR A 258 -23.50 -22.02 -1.91
CA THR A 258 -22.09 -22.39 -2.12
C THR A 258 -21.79 -23.79 -1.61
N LYS A 259 -21.21 -24.63 -2.47
CA LYS A 259 -20.73 -25.96 -2.09
C LYS A 259 -19.35 -25.88 -1.43
N VAL A 260 -19.16 -26.70 -0.38
CA VAL A 260 -17.88 -26.83 0.29
C VAL A 260 -16.95 -27.73 -0.51
N HIS A 261 -15.73 -27.28 -0.75
CA HIS A 261 -14.71 -28.01 -1.48
C HIS A 261 -13.41 -28.12 -0.67
N GLY A 262 -12.84 -29.31 -0.65
CA GLY A 262 -11.47 -29.50 -0.18
C GLY A 262 -10.45 -28.91 -1.16
N THR A 263 -9.26 -28.63 -0.67
CA THR A 263 -8.13 -28.21 -1.52
C THR A 263 -6.84 -28.85 -1.06
N ARG A 264 -5.93 -29.12 -2.01
CA ARG A 264 -4.56 -29.57 -1.71
C ARG A 264 -3.60 -28.39 -1.43
N VAL A 265 -4.07 -27.16 -1.64
CA VAL A 265 -3.28 -25.95 -1.33
C VAL A 265 -3.15 -25.85 0.19
N PRO A 266 -1.95 -25.64 0.73
CA PRO A 266 -1.75 -25.50 2.17
C PRO A 266 -2.62 -24.37 2.75
N PHE A 267 -3.12 -24.57 3.98
CA PHE A 267 -3.92 -23.56 4.70
C PHE A 267 -3.17 -22.22 4.76
N PRO A 268 -3.83 -21.07 4.47
CA PRO A 268 -3.17 -19.79 4.31
C PRO A 268 -2.51 -19.27 5.60
N GLN A 269 -1.50 -18.44 5.42
CA GLN A 269 -0.78 -17.74 6.48
C GLN A 269 -0.71 -16.22 6.20
N ALA A 270 -1.62 -15.71 5.40
CA ALA A 270 -1.73 -14.30 5.05
C ALA A 270 -2.50 -13.57 6.16
N ASP A 271 -1.82 -12.73 6.92
CA ASP A 271 -2.38 -11.99 8.07
C ASP A 271 -3.23 -10.78 7.67
N SER A 272 -3.09 -10.27 6.45
CA SER A 272 -3.86 -9.16 5.90
C SER A 272 -4.71 -9.62 4.73
N PHE A 273 -6.04 -9.69 4.91
CA PHE A 273 -6.96 -10.01 3.81
C PHE A 273 -7.00 -8.88 2.77
N ALA A 274 -6.90 -7.63 3.21
CA ALA A 274 -6.84 -6.48 2.32
C ALA A 274 -5.67 -6.57 1.31
N ARG A 275 -4.50 -7.11 1.70
CA ARG A 275 -3.39 -7.36 0.77
C ARG A 275 -3.65 -8.53 -0.18
N VAL A 276 -4.40 -9.54 0.23
CA VAL A 276 -4.86 -10.61 -0.67
C VAL A 276 -5.79 -10.03 -1.73
N ILE A 277 -6.73 -9.18 -1.32
CA ILE A 277 -7.65 -8.47 -2.22
C ILE A 277 -6.88 -7.60 -3.19
N SER A 278 -5.96 -6.77 -2.70
CA SER A 278 -5.13 -5.88 -3.51
C SER A 278 -4.33 -6.64 -4.58
N LEU A 279 -3.79 -7.82 -4.24
CA LEU A 279 -3.14 -8.71 -5.20
C LEU A 279 -4.11 -9.27 -6.26
N LEU A 280 -5.35 -9.57 -5.87
CA LEU A 280 -6.38 -10.09 -6.77
C LEU A 280 -6.98 -9.00 -7.67
N GLU A 281 -7.00 -7.75 -7.22
CA GLU A 281 -7.38 -6.60 -8.05
C GLU A 281 -6.34 -6.30 -9.14
N ASN A 282 -5.06 -6.39 -8.79
CA ASN A 282 -3.93 -6.03 -9.64
C ASN A 282 -2.91 -7.19 -9.73
N PRO A 283 -3.27 -8.33 -10.34
CA PRO A 283 -2.38 -9.48 -10.36
C PRO A 283 -1.10 -9.21 -11.17
N VAL A 284 0.05 -9.46 -10.55
CA VAL A 284 1.37 -9.37 -11.18
C VAL A 284 2.17 -10.66 -10.98
N PRO A 285 3.16 -10.95 -11.84
CA PRO A 285 4.07 -12.06 -11.63
C PRO A 285 4.75 -11.97 -10.26
N LYS A 286 4.97 -13.11 -9.59
CA LYS A 286 5.57 -13.15 -8.25
C LYS A 286 6.91 -12.40 -8.16
N ALA A 287 7.73 -12.45 -9.21
CA ALA A 287 9.02 -11.75 -9.26
C ALA A 287 8.89 -10.22 -9.21
N GLU A 288 7.73 -9.68 -9.60
CA GLU A 288 7.45 -8.25 -9.65
C GLU A 288 6.76 -7.73 -8.37
N MET A 289 6.24 -8.63 -7.52
CA MET A 289 5.52 -8.25 -6.30
C MET A 289 6.30 -7.34 -5.33
N PRO A 290 7.62 -7.47 -5.17
CA PRO A 290 8.38 -6.51 -4.36
C PRO A 290 8.34 -5.08 -4.90
N GLU A 291 8.37 -4.91 -6.22
CA GLU A 291 8.32 -3.60 -6.87
C GLU A 291 6.88 -3.06 -6.93
N ALA A 292 5.89 -3.94 -7.17
CA ALA A 292 4.49 -3.56 -7.32
C ALA A 292 3.78 -3.32 -5.98
N PHE A 293 4.03 -4.17 -4.97
CA PHE A 293 3.28 -4.17 -3.70
C PHE A 293 4.15 -3.95 -2.46
N GLY A 294 5.47 -3.86 -2.59
CA GLY A 294 6.36 -3.83 -1.44
C GLY A 294 6.39 -5.14 -0.63
N PHE A 295 6.01 -6.27 -1.23
CA PHE A 295 6.04 -7.56 -0.54
C PHE A 295 7.45 -8.15 -0.55
N THR A 296 7.91 -8.60 0.61
CA THR A 296 9.09 -9.47 0.66
C THR A 296 8.81 -10.77 -0.10
N PRO A 297 9.84 -11.51 -0.57
CA PRO A 297 9.63 -12.80 -1.24
C PRO A 297 8.76 -13.77 -0.44
N ARG A 298 8.92 -13.77 0.89
CA ARG A 298 8.12 -14.59 1.81
C ARG A 298 6.65 -14.14 1.88
N GLN A 299 6.38 -12.85 1.90
CA GLN A 299 5.02 -12.30 1.86
C GLN A 299 4.36 -12.60 0.52
N ALA A 300 5.10 -12.47 -0.60
CA ALA A 300 4.61 -12.85 -1.92
C ALA A 300 4.13 -14.32 -1.96
N ASP A 301 4.90 -15.23 -1.33
CA ASP A 301 4.47 -16.64 -1.17
C ASP A 301 3.18 -16.77 -0.36
N TYR A 302 3.07 -16.06 0.75
CA TYR A 302 1.89 -16.15 1.62
C TYR A 302 0.63 -15.63 0.94
N TYR A 303 0.69 -14.47 0.30
CA TYR A 303 -0.48 -13.87 -0.36
C TYR A 303 -0.87 -14.62 -1.63
N THR A 304 0.09 -15.09 -2.43
CA THR A 304 -0.18 -15.97 -3.58
C THR A 304 -0.81 -17.29 -3.14
N ASN A 305 -0.31 -17.90 -2.06
CA ASN A 305 -0.90 -19.12 -1.51
C ASN A 305 -2.33 -18.89 -1.02
N ALA A 306 -2.60 -17.74 -0.40
CA ALA A 306 -3.95 -17.39 0.07
C ALA A 306 -4.94 -17.26 -1.10
N ALA A 307 -4.58 -16.54 -2.15
CA ALA A 307 -5.39 -16.43 -3.36
C ALA A 307 -5.68 -17.82 -4.00
N ARG A 308 -4.65 -18.66 -4.14
CA ARG A 308 -4.79 -20.03 -4.65
C ARG A 308 -5.64 -20.91 -3.74
N TYR A 309 -5.54 -20.77 -2.43
CA TYR A 309 -6.37 -21.49 -1.47
C TYR A 309 -7.85 -21.14 -1.64
N LEU A 310 -8.16 -19.88 -1.87
CA LEU A 310 -9.51 -19.41 -2.17
C LEU A 310 -10.00 -19.83 -3.56
N GLY A 311 -9.10 -20.23 -4.45
CA GLY A 311 -9.43 -20.55 -5.85
C GLY A 311 -9.59 -19.33 -6.73
N LEU A 312 -9.08 -18.18 -6.30
CA LEU A 312 -9.17 -16.90 -7.01
C LEU A 312 -7.85 -16.55 -7.70
N THR A 313 -7.95 -15.99 -8.90
CA THR A 313 -6.80 -15.50 -9.68
C THR A 313 -6.88 -14.00 -9.95
N LYS A 314 -8.09 -13.44 -9.99
CA LYS A 314 -8.38 -12.03 -10.22
C LYS A 314 -9.76 -11.70 -9.67
N LEU A 315 -9.94 -10.46 -9.23
CA LEU A 315 -11.25 -9.85 -8.92
C LEU A 315 -11.63 -8.90 -10.06
N SER A 316 -12.91 -8.85 -10.42
CA SER A 316 -13.46 -7.97 -11.46
C SER A 316 -14.91 -7.65 -11.16
N GLY A 317 -15.47 -6.62 -11.80
CA GLY A 317 -16.82 -6.15 -11.59
C GLY A 317 -16.90 -5.01 -10.57
N THR A 318 -18.13 -4.68 -10.14
CA THR A 318 -18.40 -3.69 -9.12
C THR A 318 -17.81 -4.07 -7.76
N ARG A 319 -17.76 -3.14 -6.84
CA ARG A 319 -17.31 -3.40 -5.45
C ARG A 319 -18.11 -4.53 -4.80
N ASP A 320 -19.42 -4.50 -4.92
CA ASP A 320 -20.29 -5.51 -4.31
C ASP A 320 -20.13 -6.89 -4.96
N GLU A 321 -20.03 -6.96 -6.29
CA GLU A 321 -19.73 -8.21 -7.00
C GLU A 321 -18.39 -8.82 -6.55
N ARG A 322 -17.34 -7.98 -6.41
CA ARG A 322 -16.03 -8.45 -5.90
C ARG A 322 -16.13 -8.95 -4.45
N ASN A 323 -16.85 -8.24 -3.60
CA ASN A 323 -17.03 -8.62 -2.19
C ASN A 323 -17.85 -9.92 -2.07
N LEU A 324 -18.93 -10.08 -2.83
CA LEU A 324 -19.70 -11.34 -2.86
C LEU A 324 -18.87 -12.51 -3.38
N ALA A 325 -18.05 -12.32 -4.43
CA ALA A 325 -17.13 -13.35 -4.91
C ALA A 325 -16.10 -13.78 -3.84
N LEU A 326 -15.61 -12.84 -3.03
CA LEU A 326 -14.74 -13.13 -1.88
C LEU A 326 -15.47 -13.92 -0.80
N VAL A 327 -16.70 -13.54 -0.47
CA VAL A 327 -17.55 -14.26 0.50
C VAL A 327 -17.84 -15.67 0.00
N GLU A 328 -18.16 -15.86 -1.27
CA GLU A 328 -18.37 -17.18 -1.89
C GLU A 328 -17.10 -18.04 -1.81
N ALA A 329 -15.95 -17.46 -2.15
CA ALA A 329 -14.67 -18.15 -2.05
C ALA A 329 -14.36 -18.59 -0.60
N LEU A 330 -14.64 -17.76 0.40
CA LEU A 330 -14.54 -18.11 1.82
C LEU A 330 -15.53 -19.20 2.20
N ALA A 331 -16.81 -19.05 1.82
CA ALA A 331 -17.88 -20.02 2.09
C ALA A 331 -17.61 -21.40 1.45
N SER A 332 -16.82 -21.45 0.39
CA SER A 332 -16.40 -22.70 -0.26
C SER A 332 -15.37 -23.53 0.54
N ARG A 333 -14.80 -22.97 1.61
CA ARG A 333 -13.74 -23.61 2.43
C ARG A 333 -14.24 -23.93 3.84
N PRO A 334 -14.04 -25.14 4.36
CA PRO A 334 -14.70 -25.61 5.60
C PRO A 334 -14.54 -24.63 6.78
N VAL A 335 -13.30 -24.27 7.13
CA VAL A 335 -13.02 -23.37 8.28
C VAL A 335 -13.58 -21.96 8.05
N PHE A 336 -13.39 -21.43 6.84
CA PHE A 336 -13.85 -20.07 6.52
C PHE A 336 -15.37 -20.00 6.37
N ARG A 337 -16.03 -21.09 5.97
CA ARG A 337 -17.50 -21.18 5.99
C ARG A 337 -18.06 -21.00 7.40
N GLU A 338 -17.48 -21.69 8.38
CA GLU A 338 -17.90 -21.54 9.78
C GLU A 338 -17.58 -20.14 10.32
N MET A 339 -16.46 -19.55 9.89
CA MET A 339 -16.13 -18.14 10.18
C MET A 339 -17.21 -17.20 9.60
N VAL A 340 -17.62 -17.37 8.32
CA VAL A 340 -18.64 -16.52 7.68
C VAL A 340 -19.98 -16.66 8.44
N ARG A 341 -20.42 -17.88 8.77
CA ARG A 341 -21.62 -18.11 9.58
C ARG A 341 -21.55 -17.39 10.93
N PHE A 342 -20.45 -17.57 11.63
CA PHE A 342 -20.25 -16.93 12.95
C PHE A 342 -20.37 -15.41 12.88
N VAL A 343 -19.71 -14.78 11.90
CA VAL A 343 -19.73 -13.32 11.74
C VAL A 343 -21.14 -12.81 11.45
N VAL A 344 -21.88 -13.47 10.53
CA VAL A 344 -23.26 -13.10 10.20
C VAL A 344 -24.22 -13.31 11.39
N ASP A 345 -24.01 -14.38 12.19
CA ASP A 345 -24.92 -14.69 13.29
C ASP A 345 -24.62 -13.89 14.56
N LYS A 346 -23.38 -13.46 14.76
CA LYS A 346 -22.94 -12.79 15.98
C LYS A 346 -22.59 -11.32 15.80
N HIS A 347 -22.51 -10.82 14.56
CA HIS A 347 -22.07 -9.45 14.22
C HIS A 347 -20.76 -9.05 14.91
N CYS A 348 -19.84 -10.00 15.07
CA CYS A 348 -18.52 -9.76 15.62
C CYS A 348 -17.45 -10.60 14.91
N ALA A 349 -16.21 -10.11 14.93
CA ALA A 349 -15.05 -10.85 14.45
C ALA A 349 -14.67 -11.96 15.44
N LEU A 350 -14.04 -13.02 14.92
CA LEU A 350 -13.48 -14.10 15.74
C LEU A 350 -12.26 -13.66 16.54
N SER A 351 -12.20 -14.06 17.79
CA SER A 351 -10.94 -14.11 18.53
C SER A 351 -10.02 -15.20 17.96
N LYS A 352 -8.72 -15.09 18.20
CA LYS A 352 -7.76 -16.16 17.83
C LYS A 352 -8.09 -17.50 18.47
N ALA A 353 -8.71 -17.52 19.65
CA ALA A 353 -9.10 -18.75 20.35
C ALA A 353 -10.28 -19.45 19.65
N GLU A 354 -11.31 -18.69 19.26
CA GLU A 354 -12.44 -19.21 18.49
C GLU A 354 -12.01 -19.71 17.11
N ALA A 355 -11.19 -18.94 16.41
CA ALA A 355 -10.59 -19.34 15.12
C ALA A 355 -9.82 -20.66 15.24
N ALA A 356 -9.03 -20.83 16.31
CA ALA A 356 -8.34 -22.09 16.59
C ALA A 356 -9.32 -23.25 16.86
N GLY A 357 -10.46 -22.98 17.51
CA GLY A 357 -11.53 -23.93 17.74
C GLY A 357 -12.11 -24.45 16.42
N PHE A 358 -12.45 -23.57 15.49
CA PHE A 358 -12.95 -23.95 14.16
C PHE A 358 -11.93 -24.77 13.35
N MET A 359 -10.66 -24.40 13.42
CA MET A 359 -9.59 -25.13 12.75
C MET A 359 -9.39 -26.55 13.32
N ARG A 360 -9.55 -26.74 14.66
CA ARG A 360 -9.50 -28.09 15.29
C ARG A 360 -10.68 -28.92 14.83
N ALA A 361 -11.89 -28.34 14.87
CA ALA A 361 -13.11 -29.05 14.45
C ALA A 361 -13.03 -29.52 12.97
N ALA A 362 -12.39 -28.74 12.11
CA ALA A 362 -12.17 -29.09 10.71
C ALA A 362 -11.10 -30.18 10.47
N ASN A 363 -10.39 -30.62 11.50
CA ASN A 363 -9.37 -31.68 11.46
C ASN A 363 -8.36 -31.55 10.29
N LEU A 364 -7.70 -30.41 10.21
CA LEU A 364 -6.82 -30.04 9.07
C LEU A 364 -5.48 -30.81 9.05
N GLY A 365 -5.20 -31.71 9.98
CA GLY A 365 -3.92 -32.41 10.10
C GLY A 365 -2.73 -31.50 10.46
N LEU A 366 -3.00 -30.33 11.04
CA LEU A 366 -1.97 -29.37 11.44
C LEU A 366 -1.51 -29.60 12.88
N SER A 367 -0.20 -29.41 13.15
CA SER A 367 0.30 -29.39 14.52
C SER A 367 -0.31 -28.22 15.31
N GLU A 368 -0.44 -28.36 16.62
CA GLU A 368 -1.02 -27.32 17.50
C GLU A 368 -0.30 -25.98 17.38
N THR A 369 1.03 -25.99 17.24
CA THR A 369 1.84 -24.78 17.02
C THR A 369 1.48 -24.10 15.69
N THR A 370 1.31 -24.88 14.62
CA THR A 370 0.91 -24.36 13.30
C THR A 370 -0.52 -23.83 13.33
N LEU A 371 -1.42 -24.52 14.02
CA LEU A 371 -2.81 -24.14 14.19
C LEU A 371 -2.92 -22.79 14.92
N ARG A 372 -2.24 -22.62 16.05
CA ARG A 372 -2.19 -21.33 16.78
C ARG A 372 -1.65 -20.18 15.93
N ARG A 373 -0.62 -20.43 15.13
CA ARG A 373 -0.07 -19.40 14.25
C ARG A 373 -1.06 -19.02 13.15
N ARG A 374 -1.74 -19.99 12.54
CA ARG A 374 -2.68 -19.76 11.42
C ARG A 374 -4.06 -19.30 11.87
N SER A 375 -4.42 -19.47 13.14
CA SER A 375 -5.68 -18.92 13.67
C SER A 375 -5.70 -17.38 13.60
N ALA A 376 -4.55 -16.70 13.62
CA ALA A 376 -4.45 -15.26 13.39
C ALA A 376 -4.95 -14.86 11.99
N THR A 377 -4.71 -15.68 10.97
CA THR A 377 -5.22 -15.45 9.62
C THR A 377 -6.76 -15.51 9.59
N VAL A 378 -7.35 -16.53 10.23
CA VAL A 378 -8.82 -16.68 10.26
C VAL A 378 -9.46 -15.51 11.03
N ALA A 379 -8.89 -15.13 12.16
CA ALA A 379 -9.36 -13.98 12.95
C ALA A 379 -9.26 -12.66 12.17
N ALA A 380 -8.14 -12.40 11.48
CA ALA A 380 -7.97 -11.20 10.67
C ALA A 380 -8.95 -11.14 9.48
N TRP A 381 -9.23 -12.29 8.85
CA TRP A 381 -10.18 -12.34 7.73
C TRP A 381 -11.63 -12.21 8.21
N SER A 382 -11.95 -12.66 9.43
CA SER A 382 -13.27 -12.41 10.03
C SER A 382 -13.51 -10.94 10.34
N GLN A 383 -12.45 -10.18 10.70
CA GLN A 383 -12.54 -8.75 10.91
C GLN A 383 -12.91 -8.01 9.61
N TRP A 384 -12.32 -8.41 8.46
CA TRP A 384 -12.69 -7.87 7.16
C TRP A 384 -14.18 -8.08 6.84
N LEU A 385 -14.70 -9.29 7.07
CA LEU A 385 -16.11 -9.58 6.80
C LEU A 385 -17.04 -8.77 7.71
N LYS A 386 -16.68 -8.65 8.99
CA LYS A 386 -17.44 -7.84 9.93
C LYS A 386 -17.48 -6.37 9.48
N GLU A 387 -16.34 -5.80 9.11
CA GLU A 387 -16.27 -4.42 8.60
C GLU A 387 -17.06 -4.24 7.29
N LEU A 388 -17.12 -5.25 6.44
CA LEU A 388 -17.94 -5.24 5.23
C LEU A 388 -19.43 -5.15 5.56
N LEU A 389 -19.92 -5.96 6.52
CA LEU A 389 -21.32 -5.98 6.94
C LEU A 389 -21.73 -4.72 7.74
N ASP A 390 -20.79 -4.08 8.42
CA ASP A 390 -21.06 -2.79 9.10
C ASP A 390 -21.32 -1.62 8.13
N GLN A 391 -21.12 -1.81 6.82
CA GLN A 391 -21.29 -0.78 5.78
C GLN A 391 -22.62 -0.89 5.04
N SER A 392 -23.41 -1.92 5.34
CA SER A 392 -24.74 -2.18 4.72
C SER A 392 -25.88 -1.55 5.51
#